data_f0ab8326ef35574f3f5ba2dc0f28529d
#
_entry.id   f0ab8326ef35574f3f5ba2dc0f28529d
#
_cell.length_a   1.000
_cell.length_b   1.000
_cell.length_c   1.000
_cell.angle_alpha   90.00
_cell.angle_beta   90.00
_cell.angle_gamma   90.00
#
_symmetry.space_group_name_H-M   'P 1'
#
loop_
_entity.id
_entity.type
_entity.pdbx_description
1 polymer ?
#
loop_
_entity_poly.entity_id
_entity_poly.type
_entity_poly.pdbx_seq_one_letter_code
_entity_poly.pdbx_strand_id
1 'polypeptide(L)'
;MRTFIFIALLILAPVLASFYGFIHDQMTFSISEEFFTKFRFNNYEFPHSWHPRVRAGMIGMLNAWQTGIPFGIVLTAVGRIHRNTRKLLFYTFYTFVLTFTMASLFSIIAAYMPIPTDIAIARQSMPEDILDPIAFQRVVQINNFGYVGGIIGMLLGIGLHVLLYRRDKNKAIEKST
;
A
#
# COMPACT_ATOMS: atom_id res chain seq x y z
N MET A 1 -16.00 24.22 -2.63
CA MET A 1 -15.64 23.36 -1.47
C MET A 1 -15.58 21.87 -1.82
N ARG A 2 -16.60 21.26 -2.46
CA ARG A 2 -16.61 19.82 -2.82
C ARG A 2 -15.47 19.44 -3.79
N THR A 3 -15.25 20.22 -4.83
CA THR A 3 -14.15 20.00 -5.80
C THR A 3 -12.78 20.08 -5.15
N PHE A 4 -12.59 21.04 -4.24
CA PHE A 4 -11.36 21.19 -3.48
C PHE A 4 -11.07 19.93 -2.63
N ILE A 5 -12.08 19.41 -1.91
CA ILE A 5 -11.92 18.17 -1.12
C ILE A 5 -11.63 16.97 -2.01
N PHE A 6 -12.27 16.89 -3.19
CA PHE A 6 -11.98 15.83 -4.15
C PHE A 6 -10.49 15.86 -4.58
N ILE A 7 -9.97 17.01 -4.95
CA ILE A 7 -8.56 17.19 -5.32
C ILE A 7 -7.64 16.89 -4.13
N ALA A 8 -7.98 17.38 -2.94
CA ALA A 8 -7.22 17.11 -1.72
C ALA A 8 -7.11 15.60 -1.41
N LEU A 9 -8.19 14.84 -1.61
CA LEU A 9 -8.19 13.39 -1.44
C LEU A 9 -7.33 12.67 -2.48
N LEU A 10 -7.33 13.14 -3.75
CA LEU A 10 -6.44 12.61 -4.78
C LEU A 10 -4.95 12.81 -4.45
N ILE A 11 -4.61 13.93 -3.82
CA ILE A 11 -3.24 14.22 -3.37
C ILE A 11 -2.92 13.45 -2.09
N LEU A 12 -3.88 13.33 -1.17
CA LEU A 12 -3.69 12.65 0.11
C LEU A 12 -3.37 11.16 -0.06
N ALA A 13 -3.97 10.49 -1.04
CA ALA A 13 -3.77 9.05 -1.25
C ALA A 13 -2.30 8.69 -1.54
N PRO A 14 -1.59 9.29 -2.53
CA PRO A 14 -0.18 9.00 -2.75
C PRO A 14 0.71 9.44 -1.57
N VAL A 15 0.36 10.51 -0.84
CA VAL A 15 1.09 10.92 0.37
C VAL A 15 1.00 9.84 1.45
N LEU A 16 -0.20 9.34 1.74
CA LEU A 16 -0.38 8.24 2.71
C LEU A 16 0.30 6.96 2.25
N ALA A 17 0.24 6.64 0.95
CA ALA A 17 0.95 5.50 0.38
C ALA A 17 2.47 5.64 0.56
N SER A 18 3.03 6.83 0.36
CA SER A 18 4.46 7.10 0.60
C SER A 18 4.86 6.83 2.05
N PHE A 19 4.08 7.30 3.02
CA PHE A 19 4.34 7.01 4.45
C PHE A 19 4.25 5.51 4.74
N TYR A 20 3.24 4.83 4.19
CA TYR A 20 3.13 3.38 4.31
C TYR A 20 4.37 2.69 3.74
N GLY A 21 4.80 3.03 2.52
CA GLY A 21 5.96 2.45 1.87
C GLY A 21 7.24 2.68 2.66
N PHE A 22 7.44 3.89 3.23
CA PHE A 22 8.58 4.18 4.07
C PHE A 22 8.65 3.23 5.28
N ILE A 23 7.56 3.07 6.02
CA ILE A 23 7.50 2.20 7.20
C ILE A 23 7.66 0.72 6.80
N HIS A 24 6.98 0.30 5.74
CA HIS A 24 7.04 -1.05 5.20
C HIS A 24 8.47 -1.45 4.86
N ASP A 25 9.22 -0.58 4.16
CA ASP A 25 10.58 -0.89 3.75
C ASP A 25 11.59 -0.79 4.92
N GLN A 26 11.29 -0.08 6.02
CA GLN A 26 12.05 -0.21 7.27
C GLN A 26 11.94 -1.60 7.88
N MET A 27 10.73 -2.18 7.85
CA MET A 27 10.50 -3.53 8.40
C MET A 27 11.17 -4.59 7.53
N THR A 28 11.00 -4.53 6.21
CA THR A 28 11.59 -5.50 5.27
C THR A 28 13.11 -5.37 5.19
N PHE A 29 13.69 -4.18 5.36
CA PHE A 29 15.14 -3.99 5.51
C PHE A 29 15.69 -4.75 6.71
N SER A 30 14.95 -4.83 7.81
CA SER A 30 15.36 -5.60 9.00
C SER A 30 15.32 -7.12 8.78
N ILE A 31 14.56 -7.59 7.77
CA ILE A 31 14.49 -9.02 7.40
C ILE A 31 15.63 -9.37 6.45
N SER A 32 15.87 -8.55 5.42
CA SER A 32 16.96 -8.75 4.47
C SER A 32 17.55 -7.42 4.03
N GLU A 33 18.69 -7.06 4.61
CA GLU A 33 19.48 -5.92 4.14
C GLU A 33 20.00 -6.13 2.71
N GLU A 34 20.33 -7.38 2.35
CA GLU A 34 20.84 -7.72 1.03
C GLU A 34 19.82 -7.47 -0.09
N PHE A 35 18.51 -7.62 0.18
CA PHE A 35 17.45 -7.26 -0.77
C PHE A 35 17.55 -5.79 -1.20
N PHE A 36 17.96 -4.91 -0.30
CA PHE A 36 18.13 -3.49 -0.62
C PHE A 36 19.52 -3.20 -1.16
N THR A 37 20.57 -3.60 -0.47
CA THR A 37 21.97 -3.22 -0.78
C THR A 37 22.50 -3.85 -2.05
N LYS A 38 22.09 -5.09 -2.38
CA LYS A 38 22.55 -5.82 -3.56
C LYS A 38 21.56 -5.81 -4.73
N PHE A 39 20.30 -5.46 -4.49
CA PHE A 39 19.28 -5.47 -5.53
C PHE A 39 18.59 -4.12 -5.73
N ARG A 40 17.92 -3.60 -4.69
CA ARG A 40 17.08 -2.41 -4.85
C ARG A 40 17.88 -1.13 -5.05
N PHE A 41 19.00 -0.95 -4.35
CA PHE A 41 19.82 0.28 -4.45
C PHE A 41 20.39 0.49 -5.85
N ASN A 42 20.56 -0.55 -6.64
CA ASN A 42 21.06 -0.46 -8.02
C ASN A 42 20.08 0.27 -8.96
N ASN A 43 18.81 0.36 -8.58
CA ASN A 43 17.76 1.00 -9.38
C ASN A 43 17.51 2.47 -9.00
N TYR A 44 18.28 3.02 -8.01
CA TYR A 44 18.06 4.36 -7.49
C TYR A 44 19.38 5.06 -7.18
N GLU A 45 19.51 6.29 -7.67
CA GLU A 45 20.67 7.13 -7.41
C GLU A 45 20.50 7.96 -6.13
N PHE A 46 20.79 7.37 -4.99
CA PHE A 46 20.87 8.09 -3.71
C PHE A 46 22.31 8.36 -3.32
N PRO A 47 22.60 9.45 -2.58
CA PRO A 47 23.94 9.70 -2.07
C PRO A 47 24.44 8.51 -1.23
N HIS A 48 25.65 8.03 -1.54
CA HIS A 48 26.26 6.92 -0.81
C HIS A 48 26.53 7.25 0.67
N SER A 49 26.61 8.54 1.03
CA SER A 49 26.74 9.02 2.40
C SER A 49 25.50 8.81 3.26
N TRP A 50 24.32 8.56 2.65
CA TRP A 50 23.11 8.28 3.40
C TRP A 50 23.14 6.89 4.02
N HIS A 51 22.68 6.80 5.27
CA HIS A 51 22.57 5.52 5.95
C HIS A 51 21.67 4.56 5.15
N PRO A 52 22.03 3.26 4.99
CA PRO A 52 21.28 2.31 4.18
C PRO A 52 19.78 2.24 4.52
N ARG A 53 19.39 2.32 5.79
CA ARG A 53 17.99 2.37 6.22
C ARG A 53 17.23 3.58 5.67
N VAL A 54 17.88 4.74 5.61
CA VAL A 54 17.24 5.95 5.05
C VAL A 54 16.99 5.74 3.57
N ARG A 55 17.97 5.19 2.84
CA ARG A 55 17.84 4.86 1.42
C ARG A 55 16.72 3.85 1.19
N ALA A 56 16.63 2.80 2.01
CA ALA A 56 15.54 1.81 1.92
C ALA A 56 14.16 2.46 2.12
N GLY A 57 13.99 3.29 3.15
CA GLY A 57 12.74 4.01 3.37
C GLY A 57 12.37 4.95 2.22
N MET A 58 13.34 5.64 1.64
CA MET A 58 13.11 6.50 0.47
C MET A 58 12.66 5.69 -0.75
N ILE A 59 13.21 4.49 -0.96
CA ILE A 59 12.73 3.57 -2.01
C ILE A 59 11.29 3.18 -1.76
N GLY A 60 10.94 2.81 -0.52
CA GLY A 60 9.56 2.50 -0.14
C GLY A 60 8.61 3.65 -0.45
N MET A 61 8.98 4.88 -0.11
CA MET A 61 8.20 6.07 -0.46
C MET A 61 8.00 6.19 -1.97
N LEU A 62 9.08 6.09 -2.77
CA LEU A 62 9.06 6.26 -4.22
C LEU A 62 8.32 5.14 -4.95
N ASN A 63 8.26 3.93 -4.41
CA ASN A 63 7.47 2.86 -5.00
C ASN A 63 5.99 2.96 -4.62
N ALA A 64 5.71 3.27 -3.37
CA ALA A 64 4.35 3.25 -2.87
C ALA A 64 3.51 4.43 -3.37
N TRP A 65 4.09 5.64 -3.58
CA TRP A 65 3.31 6.77 -4.09
C TRP A 65 2.71 6.50 -5.47
N GLN A 66 3.45 5.79 -6.34
CA GLN A 66 2.97 5.40 -7.66
C GLN A 66 1.74 4.50 -7.57
N THR A 67 1.73 3.57 -6.60
CA THR A 67 0.56 2.70 -6.33
C THR A 67 -0.57 3.49 -5.67
N GLY A 68 -0.25 4.49 -4.86
CA GLY A 68 -1.22 5.37 -4.22
C GLY A 68 -2.07 6.19 -5.20
N ILE A 69 -1.52 6.55 -6.37
CA ILE A 69 -2.26 7.31 -7.39
C ILE A 69 -3.49 6.55 -7.91
N PRO A 70 -3.38 5.35 -8.51
CA PRO A 70 -4.55 4.63 -9.02
C PRO A 70 -5.54 4.28 -7.92
N PHE A 71 -5.09 3.90 -6.72
CA PHE A 71 -5.97 3.62 -5.60
C PHE A 71 -6.72 4.88 -5.14
N GLY A 72 -6.02 6.01 -5.08
CA GLY A 72 -6.60 7.30 -4.77
C GLY A 72 -7.67 7.72 -5.79
N ILE A 73 -7.39 7.57 -7.08
CA ILE A 73 -8.34 7.88 -8.17
C ILE A 73 -9.60 7.03 -8.01
N VAL A 74 -9.46 5.71 -7.89
CA VAL A 74 -10.60 4.78 -7.80
C VAL A 74 -11.45 5.06 -6.57
N LEU A 75 -10.87 5.09 -5.39
CA LEU A 75 -11.60 5.26 -4.13
C LEU A 75 -12.24 6.65 -4.01
N THR A 76 -11.54 7.70 -4.45
CA THR A 76 -12.08 9.06 -4.43
C THR A 76 -13.19 9.23 -5.47
N ALA A 77 -13.07 8.62 -6.66
CA ALA A 77 -14.10 8.64 -7.69
C ALA A 77 -15.38 7.95 -7.21
N VAL A 78 -15.25 6.75 -6.62
CA VAL A 78 -16.38 6.03 -6.01
C VAL A 78 -16.98 6.84 -4.85
N GLY A 79 -16.15 7.49 -4.04
CA GLY A 79 -16.59 8.36 -2.95
C GLY A 79 -17.55 9.48 -3.39
N ARG A 80 -17.54 9.90 -4.67
CA ARG A 80 -18.45 10.92 -5.21
C ARG A 80 -19.94 10.55 -5.14
N ILE A 81 -20.29 9.27 -4.93
CA ILE A 81 -21.68 8.87 -4.67
C ILE A 81 -22.27 9.59 -3.44
N HIS A 82 -21.41 9.97 -2.47
CA HIS A 82 -21.82 10.74 -1.31
C HIS A 82 -21.99 12.22 -1.66
N ARG A 83 -23.22 12.73 -1.65
CA ARG A 83 -23.52 14.14 -1.96
C ARG A 83 -22.97 15.11 -0.90
N ASN A 84 -22.95 14.67 0.37
CA ASN A 84 -22.45 15.46 1.49
C ASN A 84 -20.90 15.46 1.48
N THR A 85 -20.31 16.66 1.51
CA THR A 85 -18.87 16.87 1.44
C THR A 85 -18.11 16.27 2.63
N ARG A 86 -18.68 16.32 3.84
CA ARG A 86 -18.08 15.68 5.03
C ARG A 86 -18.07 14.15 4.88
N LYS A 87 -19.16 13.56 4.37
CA LYS A 87 -19.21 12.12 4.12
C LYS A 87 -18.22 11.70 3.04
N LEU A 88 -18.11 12.45 1.95
CA LEU A 88 -17.08 12.22 0.93
C LEU A 88 -15.68 12.18 1.58
N LEU A 89 -15.33 13.18 2.40
CA LEU A 89 -14.02 13.25 3.04
C LEU A 89 -13.78 12.04 3.96
N PHE A 90 -14.65 11.84 4.97
CA PHE A 90 -14.41 10.83 5.99
C PHE A 90 -14.54 9.40 5.46
N TYR A 91 -15.53 9.12 4.61
CA TYR A 91 -15.71 7.77 4.09
C TYR A 91 -14.58 7.37 3.14
N THR A 92 -14.10 8.29 2.29
CA THR A 92 -12.92 8.03 1.46
C THR A 92 -11.66 7.87 2.30
N PHE A 93 -11.48 8.67 3.34
CA PHE A 93 -10.36 8.49 4.27
C PHE A 93 -10.40 7.11 4.94
N TYR A 94 -11.56 6.66 5.42
CA TYR A 94 -11.70 5.32 5.99
C TYR A 94 -11.39 4.20 4.98
N THR A 95 -11.73 4.38 3.69
CA THR A 95 -11.37 3.40 2.67
C THR A 95 -9.87 3.38 2.38
N PHE A 96 -9.16 4.51 2.48
CA PHE A 96 -7.69 4.54 2.43
C PHE A 96 -7.09 3.77 3.61
N VAL A 97 -7.55 4.05 4.83
CA VAL A 97 -7.07 3.33 6.02
C VAL A 97 -7.31 1.83 5.88
N LEU A 98 -8.50 1.41 5.43
CA LEU A 98 -8.82 0.01 5.18
C LEU A 98 -7.86 -0.62 4.15
N THR A 99 -7.56 0.08 3.06
CA THR A 99 -6.65 -0.38 2.01
C THR A 99 -5.24 -0.63 2.56
N PHE A 100 -4.68 0.31 3.32
CA PHE A 100 -3.36 0.14 3.92
C PHE A 100 -3.35 -0.92 5.03
N THR A 101 -4.44 -1.03 5.80
CA THR A 101 -4.59 -2.10 6.80
C THR A 101 -4.57 -3.48 6.14
N MET A 102 -5.28 -3.66 5.03
CA MET A 102 -5.26 -4.92 4.27
C MET A 102 -3.88 -5.20 3.68
N ALA A 103 -3.22 -4.20 3.09
CA ALA A 103 -1.85 -4.35 2.59
C ALA A 103 -0.89 -4.81 3.71
N SER A 104 -0.95 -4.16 4.88
CA SER A 104 -0.14 -4.54 6.05
C SER A 104 -0.46 -5.95 6.54
N LEU A 105 -1.74 -6.29 6.66
CA LEU A 105 -2.18 -7.60 7.13
C LEU A 105 -1.66 -8.73 6.22
N PHE A 106 -1.79 -8.57 4.92
CA PHE A 106 -1.30 -9.55 3.95
C PHE A 106 0.23 -9.64 3.97
N SER A 107 0.94 -8.53 4.11
CA SER A 107 2.40 -8.52 4.28
C SER A 107 2.82 -9.27 5.55
N ILE A 108 2.11 -9.07 6.67
CA ILE A 108 2.38 -9.79 7.93
C ILE A 108 2.10 -11.29 7.76
N ILE A 109 0.97 -11.66 7.17
CA ILE A 109 0.65 -13.07 6.89
C ILE A 109 1.77 -13.70 6.07
N ALA A 110 2.21 -13.04 5.00
CA ALA A 110 3.29 -13.51 4.13
C ALA A 110 4.61 -13.71 4.88
N ALA A 111 4.91 -12.88 5.88
CA ALA A 111 6.12 -13.01 6.68
C ALA A 111 6.21 -14.36 7.43
N TYR A 112 5.08 -14.98 7.74
CA TYR A 112 5.00 -16.27 8.44
C TYR A 112 4.65 -17.46 7.54
N MET A 113 4.31 -17.22 6.27
CA MET A 113 4.02 -18.30 5.32
C MET A 113 5.29 -19.06 4.94
N PRO A 114 5.19 -20.37 4.61
CA PRO A 114 6.31 -21.11 4.04
C PRO A 114 6.84 -20.44 2.77
N ILE A 115 8.15 -20.41 2.61
CA ILE A 115 8.77 -19.98 1.36
C ILE A 115 8.69 -21.18 0.40
N PRO A 116 8.25 -20.98 -0.86
CA PRO A 116 8.27 -22.05 -1.85
C PRO A 116 9.66 -22.66 -1.97
N THR A 117 9.75 -23.97 -1.86
CA THR A 117 11.02 -24.72 -1.81
C THR A 117 11.78 -24.76 -3.14
N ASP A 118 11.16 -24.30 -4.22
CA ASP A 118 11.80 -24.26 -5.54
C ASP A 118 12.74 -23.05 -5.66
N ILE A 119 13.74 -23.03 -4.73
CA ILE A 119 14.79 -22.01 -4.66
C ILE A 119 15.59 -21.94 -5.98
N ALA A 120 15.61 -23.00 -6.77
CA ALA A 120 16.32 -23.04 -8.04
C ALA A 120 15.73 -22.07 -9.08
N ILE A 121 14.39 -21.96 -9.15
CA ILE A 121 13.71 -20.99 -10.02
C ILE A 121 13.88 -19.56 -9.47
N ALA A 122 13.80 -19.42 -8.16
CA ALA A 122 13.97 -18.13 -7.51
C ALA A 122 15.40 -17.58 -7.63
N ARG A 123 16.42 -18.45 -7.61
CA ARG A 123 17.83 -18.06 -7.80
C ARG A 123 18.12 -17.45 -9.16
N GLN A 124 17.39 -17.79 -10.22
CA GLN A 124 17.58 -17.19 -11.56
C GLN A 124 17.28 -15.69 -11.61
N SER A 125 16.46 -15.20 -10.69
CA SER A 125 16.09 -13.77 -10.58
C SER A 125 16.80 -13.02 -9.45
N MET A 126 17.70 -13.68 -8.71
CA MET A 126 18.48 -13.08 -7.64
C MET A 126 19.89 -12.72 -8.11
N PRO A 127 20.51 -11.66 -7.53
CA PRO A 127 21.96 -11.45 -7.66
C PRO A 127 22.74 -12.69 -7.20
N GLU A 128 23.86 -12.97 -7.88
CA GLU A 128 24.68 -14.18 -7.62
C GLU A 128 25.34 -14.17 -6.24
N ASP A 129 25.59 -12.98 -5.69
CA ASP A 129 26.32 -12.74 -4.44
C ASP A 129 25.44 -12.66 -3.18
N ILE A 130 24.16 -13.09 -3.26
CA ILE A 130 23.26 -13.14 -2.09
C ILE A 130 23.70 -14.24 -1.12
N LEU A 131 23.97 -13.86 0.13
CA LEU A 131 24.40 -14.76 1.20
C LEU A 131 23.22 -15.46 1.89
N ASP A 132 22.07 -14.76 2.05
CA ASP A 132 20.83 -15.32 2.61
C ASP A 132 19.69 -15.27 1.61
N PRO A 133 19.60 -16.27 0.69
CA PRO A 133 18.51 -16.36 -0.30
C PRO A 133 17.13 -16.50 0.34
N ILE A 134 17.04 -17.10 1.54
CA ILE A 134 15.76 -17.30 2.24
C ILE A 134 15.21 -15.97 2.74
N ALA A 135 16.04 -15.17 3.42
CA ALA A 135 15.63 -13.84 3.86
C ALA A 135 15.30 -12.93 2.67
N PHE A 136 16.07 -13.01 1.59
CA PHE A 136 15.79 -12.28 0.35
C PHE A 136 14.41 -12.63 -0.20
N GLN A 137 14.10 -13.93 -0.38
CA GLN A 137 12.79 -14.39 -0.85
C GLN A 137 11.66 -14.04 0.10
N ARG A 138 11.93 -14.02 1.40
CA ARG A 138 10.94 -13.57 2.40
C ARG A 138 10.50 -12.13 2.10
N VAL A 139 11.42 -11.23 1.82
CA VAL A 139 11.09 -9.85 1.47
C VAL A 139 10.32 -9.76 0.16
N VAL A 140 10.71 -10.52 -0.87
CA VAL A 140 9.96 -10.59 -2.14
C VAL A 140 8.52 -11.04 -1.90
N GLN A 141 8.33 -12.09 -1.10
CA GLN A 141 7.00 -12.63 -0.76
C GLN A 141 6.16 -11.59 0.00
N ILE A 142 6.73 -10.93 1.01
CA ILE A 142 6.07 -9.88 1.79
C ILE A 142 5.59 -8.74 0.88
N ASN A 143 6.45 -8.27 -0.03
CA ASN A 143 6.11 -7.21 -0.98
C ASN A 143 4.97 -7.63 -1.92
N ASN A 144 5.03 -8.82 -2.50
CA ASN A 144 4.01 -9.31 -3.41
C ASN A 144 2.63 -9.43 -2.72
N PHE A 145 2.60 -9.98 -1.51
CA PHE A 145 1.36 -10.10 -0.73
C PHE A 145 0.85 -8.74 -0.27
N GLY A 146 1.72 -7.78 0.00
CA GLY A 146 1.34 -6.39 0.27
C GLY A 146 0.55 -5.77 -0.89
N TYR A 147 0.98 -5.98 -2.13
CA TYR A 147 0.23 -5.53 -3.30
C TYR A 147 -1.13 -6.24 -3.43
N VAL A 148 -1.17 -7.55 -3.23
CA VAL A 148 -2.44 -8.32 -3.24
C VAL A 148 -3.38 -7.79 -2.15
N GLY A 149 -2.88 -7.60 -0.94
CA GLY A 149 -3.64 -7.01 0.16
C GLY A 149 -4.17 -5.60 -0.14
N GLY A 150 -3.36 -4.77 -0.79
CA GLY A 150 -3.76 -3.44 -1.26
C GLY A 150 -4.92 -3.49 -2.26
N ILE A 151 -4.86 -4.40 -3.24
CA ILE A 151 -5.95 -4.59 -4.22
C ILE A 151 -7.23 -5.06 -3.52
N ILE A 152 -7.13 -6.06 -2.64
CA ILE A 152 -8.27 -6.54 -1.84
C ILE A 152 -8.84 -5.41 -0.98
N GLY A 153 -7.98 -4.64 -0.31
CA GLY A 153 -8.39 -3.49 0.49
C GLY A 153 -9.12 -2.42 -0.32
N MET A 154 -8.66 -2.13 -1.54
CA MET A 154 -9.34 -1.23 -2.47
C MET A 154 -10.73 -1.75 -2.85
N LEU A 155 -10.86 -3.04 -3.19
CA LEU A 155 -12.15 -3.65 -3.51
C LEU A 155 -13.12 -3.61 -2.32
N LEU A 156 -12.63 -3.91 -1.12
CA LEU A 156 -13.40 -3.76 0.12
C LEU A 156 -13.78 -2.30 0.38
N GLY A 157 -12.90 -1.36 0.07
CA GLY A 157 -13.17 0.08 0.14
C GLY A 157 -14.31 0.52 -0.77
N ILE A 158 -14.34 0.00 -2.00
CA ILE A 158 -15.47 0.22 -2.94
C ILE A 158 -16.77 -0.32 -2.33
N GLY A 159 -16.74 -1.56 -1.83
CA GLY A 159 -17.88 -2.17 -1.15
C GLY A 159 -18.37 -1.34 0.05
N LEU A 160 -17.43 -0.84 0.85
CA LEU A 160 -17.74 0.01 2.01
C LEU A 160 -18.42 1.32 1.59
N HIS A 161 -17.97 1.98 0.52
CA HIS A 161 -18.63 3.17 -0.03
C HIS A 161 -20.12 2.87 -0.39
N VAL A 162 -20.36 1.76 -1.06
CA VAL A 162 -21.72 1.35 -1.46
C VAL A 162 -22.60 1.05 -0.23
N LEU A 163 -22.08 0.33 0.75
CA LEU A 163 -22.79 0.00 2.00
C LEU A 163 -23.16 1.27 2.78
N LEU A 164 -22.21 2.19 2.95
CA LEU A 164 -22.44 3.45 3.64
C LEU A 164 -23.44 4.33 2.91
N TYR A 165 -23.41 4.36 1.59
CA TYR A 165 -24.40 5.09 0.78
C TYR A 165 -25.82 4.52 0.96
N ARG A 166 -25.97 3.20 0.88
CA ARG A 166 -27.28 2.53 1.10
C ARG A 166 -27.82 2.81 2.50
N ARG A 167 -26.96 2.68 3.53
CA ARG A 167 -27.33 2.97 4.92
C ARG A 167 -27.83 4.42 5.08
N ASP A 168 -27.12 5.37 4.49
CA ASP A 168 -27.49 6.78 4.61
C ASP A 168 -28.81 7.10 3.88
N LYS A 169 -29.05 6.45 2.74
CA LYS A 169 -30.31 6.58 1.99
C LYS A 169 -31.50 6.05 2.79
N ASN A 170 -31.36 4.86 3.40
CA ASN A 170 -32.42 4.25 4.22
C ASN A 170 -32.79 5.12 5.42
N LYS A 171 -31.79 5.64 6.14
CA LYS A 171 -32.01 6.58 7.26
C LYS A 171 -32.69 7.88 6.84
N ALA A 172 -32.53 8.32 5.61
CA ALA A 172 -33.21 9.52 5.10
C ALA A 172 -34.70 9.22 4.82
N ILE A 173 -35.04 8.02 4.33
CA ILE A 173 -36.40 7.57 4.10
C ILE A 173 -37.16 7.45 5.43
N GLU A 174 -36.57 6.75 6.43
CA GLU A 174 -37.18 6.58 7.76
C GLU A 174 -37.49 7.91 8.49
N LYS A 175 -36.76 8.97 8.18
CA LYS A 175 -37.00 10.31 8.78
C LYS A 175 -38.08 11.12 8.05
N SER A 176 -38.47 10.68 6.87
CA SER A 176 -39.49 11.35 6.03
C SER A 176 -40.92 10.72 6.14
N THR A 177 -40.96 9.53 6.76
CA THR A 177 -42.24 8.83 7.15
C THR A 177 -42.57 9.16 8.60
#